data_37f9ac1d5af6c68e7aced7b9b150e284
#
_entry.id   37f9ac1d5af6c68e7aced7b9b150e284
#
_cell.length_a   1.000
_cell.length_b   1.000
_cell.length_c   1.000
_cell.angle_alpha   90.00
_cell.angle_beta   90.00
_cell.angle_gamma   90.00
#
_symmetry.space_group_name_H-M   'P 1'
#
loop_
_entity.id
_entity.type
_entity.pdbx_description
1 polymer ?
#
loop_
_entity_poly.entity_id
_entity_poly.type
_entity_poly.pdbx_seq_one_letter_code
_entity_poly.pdbx_strand_id
1 'polypeptide(L)'
;MRGKLIFLFGIDGSGKSTMLEMLKNSKLKNTIYTSCMKNAIFEEELYKAEAILHFSRSEVFSHEFKHVLHIGSVIYNMYDKIIPVLNNGKNVILDRYTICIKQFTDLFLKPSYNCLSKALDCLPTPDLGIYLDVEIETAVKRIEQRSIKTGIPPHYSESKKALIMKQTTYETQIPNEAYPIVKIDANKCIDEVYLSILNILNEVYATTL
;
A
#
# COMPACT_ATOMS: atom_id res chain seq x y z
N MET A 1 -14.81 -17.92 12.32
CA MET A 1 -13.42 -17.44 12.39
C MET A 1 -13.31 -16.12 11.64
N ARG A 2 -12.43 -15.20 12.08
CA ARG A 2 -12.11 -13.97 11.35
C ARG A 2 -11.38 -14.33 10.04
N GLY A 3 -11.67 -13.61 8.97
CA GLY A 3 -10.94 -13.71 7.72
C GLY A 3 -9.50 -13.22 7.84
N LYS A 4 -8.65 -13.57 6.88
CA LYS A 4 -7.24 -13.19 6.81
C LYS A 4 -7.07 -11.77 6.26
N LEU A 5 -6.21 -10.99 6.90
CA LEU A 5 -5.78 -9.67 6.44
C LEU A 5 -4.39 -9.78 5.81
N ILE A 6 -4.31 -9.62 4.51
CA ILE A 6 -3.07 -9.71 3.72
C ILE A 6 -2.88 -8.40 2.98
N PHE A 7 -1.65 -7.99 2.72
CA PHE A 7 -1.40 -6.81 1.92
C PHE A 7 -0.18 -6.96 1.01
N LEU A 8 -0.24 -6.29 -0.15
CA LEU A 8 0.87 -6.19 -1.09
C LEU A 8 1.53 -4.83 -0.95
N PHE A 9 2.86 -4.80 -0.92
CA PHE A 9 3.61 -3.56 -0.88
C PHE A 9 4.93 -3.65 -1.66
N GLY A 10 5.60 -2.53 -1.81
CA GLY A 10 6.84 -2.38 -2.55
C GLY A 10 6.94 -0.97 -3.12
N ILE A 11 8.06 -0.64 -3.74
CA ILE A 11 8.30 0.67 -4.36
C ILE A 11 7.40 0.88 -5.59
N ASP A 12 7.31 2.11 -6.08
CA ASP A 12 6.58 2.38 -7.32
C ASP A 12 7.29 1.69 -8.49
N GLY A 13 6.54 1.17 -9.45
CA GLY A 13 7.07 0.32 -10.52
C GLY A 13 7.27 -1.16 -10.16
N SER A 14 7.03 -1.59 -8.90
CA SER A 14 7.16 -3.02 -8.52
C SER A 14 6.05 -3.94 -9.04
N GLY A 15 4.99 -3.41 -9.65
CA GLY A 15 3.92 -4.21 -10.25
C GLY A 15 2.72 -4.48 -9.35
N LYS A 16 2.60 -3.86 -8.17
CA LYS A 16 1.48 -4.04 -7.22
C LYS A 16 0.10 -3.97 -7.86
N SER A 17 -0.17 -2.90 -8.60
CA SER A 17 -1.49 -2.69 -9.21
C SER A 17 -1.83 -3.77 -10.23
N THR A 18 -0.86 -4.22 -11.01
CA THR A 18 -1.01 -5.33 -11.97
C THR A 18 -1.34 -6.63 -11.25
N MET A 19 -0.59 -6.96 -10.19
CA MET A 19 -0.83 -8.16 -9.40
C MET A 19 -2.21 -8.14 -8.75
N LEU A 20 -2.61 -7.02 -8.17
CA LEU A 20 -3.95 -6.87 -7.57
C LEU A 20 -5.07 -7.02 -8.59
N GLU A 21 -4.89 -6.51 -9.81
CA GLU A 21 -5.86 -6.68 -10.89
C GLU A 21 -5.97 -8.15 -11.31
N MET A 22 -4.85 -8.83 -11.50
CA MET A 22 -4.84 -10.26 -11.82
C MET A 22 -5.47 -11.10 -10.70
N LEU A 23 -5.17 -10.79 -9.44
CA LEU A 23 -5.76 -11.46 -8.29
C LEU A 23 -7.27 -11.24 -8.19
N LYS A 24 -7.78 -10.05 -8.51
CA LYS A 24 -9.23 -9.80 -8.60
C LYS A 24 -9.89 -10.70 -9.64
N ASN A 25 -9.22 -10.91 -10.77
CA ASN A 25 -9.71 -11.74 -11.86
C ASN A 25 -9.62 -13.25 -11.56
N SER A 26 -8.75 -13.66 -10.62
CA SER A 26 -8.57 -15.07 -10.22
C SER A 26 -9.75 -15.65 -9.45
N LYS A 27 -10.69 -14.80 -8.99
CA LYS A 27 -11.90 -15.19 -8.23
C LYS A 27 -11.59 -16.09 -7.02
N LEU A 28 -10.50 -15.80 -6.29
CA LEU A 28 -10.22 -16.47 -5.03
C LEU A 28 -11.46 -16.40 -4.12
N LYS A 29 -11.93 -17.57 -3.69
CA LYS A 29 -13.17 -17.68 -2.91
C LYS A 29 -13.07 -16.84 -1.63
N ASN A 30 -14.18 -16.18 -1.32
CA ASN A 30 -14.35 -15.43 -0.08
C ASN A 30 -13.28 -14.33 0.18
N THR A 31 -12.73 -13.74 -0.92
CA THR A 31 -11.67 -12.75 -0.84
C THR A 31 -12.10 -11.41 -1.44
N ILE A 32 -11.86 -10.32 -0.73
CA ILE A 32 -12.09 -8.95 -1.17
C ILE A 32 -10.74 -8.26 -1.39
N TYR A 33 -10.65 -7.50 -2.46
CA TYR A 33 -9.47 -6.72 -2.85
C TYR A 33 -9.79 -5.23 -2.76
N THR A 34 -9.07 -4.51 -1.93
CA THR A 34 -9.32 -3.10 -1.68
C THR A 34 -8.06 -2.35 -1.26
N SER A 35 -8.21 -1.10 -0.92
CA SER A 35 -7.16 -0.28 -0.30
C SER A 35 -7.75 0.49 0.88
N CYS A 36 -7.05 0.50 1.99
CA CYS A 36 -7.40 1.39 3.09
C CYS A 36 -6.92 2.84 2.87
N MET A 37 -6.07 3.04 1.86
CA MET A 37 -5.44 4.34 1.55
C MET A 37 -6.17 5.12 0.46
N LYS A 38 -7.11 4.50 -0.26
CA LYS A 38 -7.88 5.14 -1.33
C LYS A 38 -9.28 5.53 -0.85
N ASN A 39 -9.85 6.54 -1.50
CA ASN A 39 -11.21 7.03 -1.21
C ASN A 39 -11.36 7.46 0.26
N ALA A 40 -10.39 8.22 0.73
CA ALA A 40 -10.44 8.84 2.03
C ALA A 40 -11.52 9.94 2.01
N ILE A 41 -12.53 9.84 2.86
CA ILE A 41 -13.62 10.82 2.97
C ILE A 41 -13.05 12.24 3.06
N PHE A 42 -12.00 12.43 3.85
CA PHE A 42 -11.35 13.73 4.00
C PHE A 42 -10.65 14.22 2.73
N GLU A 43 -10.14 13.33 1.89
CA GLU A 43 -9.54 13.73 0.61
C GLU A 43 -10.59 14.16 -0.40
N GLU A 44 -11.72 13.47 -0.50
CA GLU A 44 -12.83 13.86 -1.39
C GLU A 44 -13.41 15.22 -1.03
N GLU A 45 -13.63 15.49 0.26
CA GLU A 45 -14.11 16.78 0.72
C GLU A 45 -13.09 17.90 0.50
N LEU A 46 -11.79 17.61 0.65
CA LEU A 46 -10.74 18.57 0.33
C LEU A 46 -10.68 18.86 -1.18
N TYR A 47 -10.86 17.87 -2.05
CA TYR A 47 -10.95 18.09 -3.51
C TYR A 47 -12.13 18.97 -3.88
N LYS A 48 -13.29 18.77 -3.25
CA LYS A 48 -14.45 19.64 -3.44
C LYS A 48 -14.16 21.07 -2.97
N ALA A 49 -13.53 21.21 -1.81
CA ALA A 49 -13.14 22.52 -1.27
C ALA A 49 -12.13 23.24 -2.17
N GLU A 50 -11.11 22.53 -2.72
CA GLU A 50 -10.17 23.11 -3.70
C GLU A 50 -10.90 23.68 -4.92
N ALA A 51 -11.86 22.93 -5.45
CA ALA A 51 -12.62 23.34 -6.63
C ALA A 51 -13.53 24.57 -6.35
N ILE A 52 -14.14 24.63 -5.16
CA ILE A 52 -15.06 25.72 -4.78
C ILE A 52 -14.30 26.98 -4.38
N LEU A 53 -13.23 26.83 -3.63
CA LEU A 53 -12.49 27.94 -3.02
C LEU A 53 -11.27 28.38 -3.83
N HIS A 54 -11.00 27.71 -4.97
CA HIS A 54 -9.90 28.03 -5.89
C HIS A 54 -8.52 28.10 -5.23
N PHE A 55 -8.22 27.16 -4.31
CA PHE A 55 -6.89 27.02 -3.73
C PHE A 55 -6.25 25.69 -4.11
N SER A 56 -4.92 25.60 -4.04
CA SER A 56 -4.20 24.33 -4.15
C SER A 56 -3.85 23.78 -2.78
N ARG A 57 -4.23 22.54 -2.47
CA ARG A 57 -3.87 21.87 -1.21
C ARG A 57 -2.37 21.84 -0.96
N SER A 58 -1.57 21.77 -2.02
CA SER A 58 -0.12 21.77 -1.92
C SER A 58 0.46 23.10 -1.46
N GLU A 59 -0.27 24.19 -1.67
CA GLU A 59 0.12 25.55 -1.26
C GLU A 59 -0.38 25.90 0.14
N VAL A 60 -1.55 25.40 0.52
CA VAL A 60 -2.22 25.75 1.78
C VAL A 60 -1.86 24.81 2.92
N PHE A 61 -1.75 23.51 2.65
CA PHE A 61 -1.52 22.52 3.70
C PHE A 61 -0.11 21.96 3.69
N SER A 62 0.53 21.95 4.86
CA SER A 62 1.83 21.32 5.04
C SER A 62 1.77 19.81 4.75
N HIS A 63 2.92 19.20 4.46
CA HIS A 63 3.02 17.75 4.28
C HIS A 63 2.56 16.98 5.52
N GLU A 64 2.89 17.50 6.70
CA GLU A 64 2.53 16.90 7.98
C GLU A 64 1.01 16.89 8.17
N PHE A 65 0.33 18.00 7.89
CA PHE A 65 -1.14 18.07 8.01
C PHE A 65 -1.83 17.09 7.06
N LYS A 66 -1.39 17.04 5.81
CA LYS A 66 -1.90 16.05 4.83
C LYS A 66 -1.70 14.63 5.30
N HIS A 67 -0.56 14.35 5.95
CA HIS A 67 -0.26 13.02 6.48
C HIS A 67 -1.15 12.64 7.66
N VAL A 68 -1.45 13.59 8.56
CA VAL A 68 -2.42 13.38 9.66
C VAL A 68 -3.80 13.01 9.11
N LEU A 69 -4.28 13.75 8.10
CA LEU A 69 -5.54 13.45 7.44
C LEU A 69 -5.52 12.07 6.77
N HIS A 70 -4.40 11.70 6.16
CA HIS A 70 -4.23 10.39 5.54
C HIS A 70 -4.29 9.26 6.57
N ILE A 71 -3.60 9.38 7.70
CA ILE A 71 -3.67 8.42 8.81
C ILE A 71 -5.10 8.29 9.33
N GLY A 72 -5.78 9.41 9.58
CA GLY A 72 -7.18 9.42 10.01
C GLY A 72 -8.09 8.71 9.02
N SER A 73 -7.87 8.91 7.73
CA SER A 73 -8.62 8.25 6.66
C SER A 73 -8.38 6.74 6.62
N VAL A 74 -7.14 6.31 6.83
CA VAL A 74 -6.78 4.89 6.89
C VAL A 74 -7.49 4.23 8.07
N ILE A 75 -7.43 4.84 9.25
CA ILE A 75 -8.10 4.35 10.46
C ILE A 75 -9.61 4.24 10.21
N TYR A 76 -10.23 5.28 9.68
CA TYR A 76 -11.65 5.27 9.33
C TYR A 76 -12.00 4.13 8.36
N ASN A 77 -11.29 4.01 7.24
CA ASN A 77 -11.56 2.95 6.25
C ASN A 77 -11.38 1.54 6.85
N MET A 78 -10.42 1.37 7.74
CA MET A 78 -10.21 0.08 8.41
C MET A 78 -11.40 -0.28 9.30
N TYR A 79 -11.85 0.64 10.16
CA TYR A 79 -12.94 0.37 11.10
C TYR A 79 -14.31 0.30 10.43
N ASP A 80 -14.56 1.18 9.46
CA ASP A 80 -15.86 1.28 8.79
C ASP A 80 -16.06 0.19 7.72
N LYS A 81 -15.02 -0.15 6.95
CA LYS A 81 -15.16 -1.00 5.77
C LYS A 81 -14.47 -2.36 5.88
N ILE A 82 -13.26 -2.40 6.45
CA ILE A 82 -12.39 -3.59 6.33
C ILE A 82 -12.56 -4.54 7.51
N ILE A 83 -12.54 -4.05 8.73
CA ILE A 83 -12.72 -4.88 9.93
C ILE A 83 -14.07 -5.60 9.94
N PRO A 84 -15.22 -4.99 9.58
CA PRO A 84 -16.49 -5.70 9.47
C PRO A 84 -16.45 -6.87 8.47
N VAL A 85 -15.77 -6.70 7.35
CA VAL A 85 -15.59 -7.73 6.33
C VAL A 85 -14.79 -8.91 6.88
N LEU A 86 -13.67 -8.62 7.57
CA LEU A 86 -12.84 -9.65 8.24
C LEU A 86 -13.63 -10.40 9.32
N ASN A 87 -14.41 -9.68 10.12
CA ASN A 87 -15.23 -10.27 11.20
C ASN A 87 -16.34 -11.18 10.64
N ASN A 88 -16.80 -10.92 9.42
CA ASN A 88 -17.73 -11.78 8.68
C ASN A 88 -17.03 -12.98 8.00
N GLY A 89 -15.77 -13.27 8.34
CA GLY A 89 -15.02 -14.42 7.85
C GLY A 89 -14.50 -14.28 6.42
N LYS A 90 -14.58 -13.10 5.78
CA LYS A 90 -14.03 -12.87 4.44
C LYS A 90 -12.57 -12.44 4.51
N ASN A 91 -11.75 -12.98 3.64
CA ASN A 91 -10.37 -12.57 3.50
C ASN A 91 -10.27 -11.20 2.81
N VAL A 92 -9.30 -10.41 3.17
CA VAL A 92 -9.05 -9.10 2.57
C VAL A 92 -7.60 -9.01 2.12
N ILE A 93 -7.39 -8.62 0.87
CA ILE A 93 -6.07 -8.29 0.31
C ILE A 93 -6.04 -6.78 0.05
N LEU A 94 -5.11 -6.10 0.71
CA LEU A 94 -4.95 -4.65 0.63
C LEU A 94 -3.83 -4.26 -0.35
N ASP A 95 -4.07 -3.19 -1.10
CA ASP A 95 -3.03 -2.40 -1.74
C ASP A 95 -2.40 -1.49 -0.70
N ARG A 96 -1.21 -1.87 -0.19
CA ARG A 96 -0.46 -1.19 0.88
C ARG A 96 -1.13 -1.30 2.26
N TYR A 97 -0.34 -1.09 3.32
CA TYR A 97 -0.81 -1.04 4.70
C TYR A 97 0.13 -0.19 5.57
N THR A 98 0.11 -0.38 6.88
CA THR A 98 0.77 0.46 7.88
C THR A 98 2.27 0.69 7.62
N ILE A 99 3.01 -0.32 7.17
CA ILE A 99 4.44 -0.20 6.85
C ILE A 99 4.70 0.88 5.78
N CYS A 100 3.78 1.06 4.83
CA CYS A 100 3.92 2.10 3.80
C CYS A 100 3.70 3.50 4.36
N ILE A 101 2.87 3.64 5.39
CA ILE A 101 2.63 4.92 6.08
C ILE A 101 3.83 5.26 6.96
N LYS A 102 4.35 4.27 7.69
CA LYS A 102 5.58 4.40 8.48
C LYS A 102 6.75 4.83 7.59
N GLN A 103 6.92 4.17 6.43
CA GLN A 103 7.95 4.53 5.45
C GLN A 103 7.83 6.01 5.03
N PHE A 104 6.62 6.47 4.73
CA PHE A 104 6.41 7.87 4.34
C PHE A 104 6.78 8.82 5.49
N THR A 105 6.39 8.49 6.73
CA THR A 105 6.74 9.26 7.92
C THR A 105 8.24 9.40 8.06
N ASP A 106 8.96 8.29 7.96
CA ASP A 106 10.42 8.26 8.15
C ASP A 106 11.18 9.02 7.05
N LEU A 107 10.65 9.01 5.81
CA LEU A 107 11.33 9.63 4.67
C LEU A 107 11.05 11.12 4.50
N PHE A 108 9.85 11.56 4.83
CA PHE A 108 9.37 12.89 4.41
C PHE A 108 8.98 13.81 5.56
N LEU A 109 8.86 13.30 6.79
CA LEU A 109 8.51 14.11 7.94
C LEU A 109 9.71 14.30 8.88
N LYS A 110 9.64 15.35 9.69
CA LYS A 110 10.62 15.57 10.74
C LYS A 110 10.49 14.51 11.84
N PRO A 111 11.57 14.12 12.52
CA PRO A 111 11.55 13.13 13.61
C PRO A 111 10.52 13.40 14.71
N SER A 112 10.18 14.67 14.95
CA SER A 112 9.13 15.06 15.90
C SER A 112 7.73 14.52 15.55
N TYR A 113 7.50 14.11 14.31
CA TYR A 113 6.24 13.53 13.84
C TYR A 113 6.21 12.00 13.89
N ASN A 114 7.26 11.33 14.33
CA ASN A 114 7.30 9.86 14.46
C ASN A 114 6.20 9.34 15.41
N CYS A 115 5.70 10.19 16.32
CA CYS A 115 4.55 9.84 17.17
C CYS A 115 3.27 9.56 16.36
N LEU A 116 3.13 10.09 15.14
CA LEU A 116 1.97 9.84 14.28
C LEU A 116 1.87 8.36 13.87
N SER A 117 3.00 7.68 13.72
CA SER A 117 3.01 6.25 13.40
C SER A 117 2.36 5.40 14.51
N LYS A 118 2.40 5.87 15.77
CA LYS A 118 1.75 5.19 16.90
C LYS A 118 0.22 5.17 16.80
N ALA A 119 -0.38 6.12 16.08
CA ALA A 119 -1.80 6.09 15.81
C ALA A 119 -2.23 4.86 14.99
N LEU A 120 -1.29 4.24 14.28
CA LEU A 120 -1.54 3.02 13.50
C LEU A 120 -1.55 1.76 14.36
N ASP A 121 -1.08 1.82 15.60
CA ASP A 121 -1.01 0.67 16.51
C ASP A 121 -2.42 0.21 16.98
N CYS A 122 -3.45 1.06 16.79
CA CYS A 122 -4.84 0.67 16.98
C CYS A 122 -5.39 -0.24 15.87
N LEU A 123 -4.68 -0.37 14.75
CA LEU A 123 -5.12 -1.15 13.61
C LEU A 123 -4.77 -2.63 13.76
N PRO A 124 -5.56 -3.54 13.15
CA PRO A 124 -5.31 -4.97 13.22
C PRO A 124 -3.92 -5.33 12.67
N THR A 125 -3.21 -6.18 13.40
CA THR A 125 -2.00 -6.82 12.86
C THR A 125 -2.38 -7.68 11.65
N PRO A 126 -1.71 -7.52 10.50
CA PRO A 126 -1.99 -8.34 9.33
C PRO A 126 -1.49 -9.77 9.54
N ASP A 127 -2.13 -10.72 8.85
CA ASP A 127 -1.72 -12.12 8.86
C ASP A 127 -0.48 -12.35 7.97
N LEU A 128 -0.31 -11.51 6.92
CA LEU A 128 0.82 -11.59 6.00
C LEU A 128 1.04 -10.28 5.25
N GLY A 129 2.30 -9.86 5.10
CA GLY A 129 2.76 -8.89 4.13
C GLY A 129 3.45 -9.57 2.95
N ILE A 130 3.16 -9.14 1.72
CA ILE A 130 3.83 -9.60 0.51
C ILE A 130 4.62 -8.42 -0.07
N TYR A 131 5.94 -8.50 0.03
CA TYR A 131 6.85 -7.49 -0.49
C TYR A 131 7.25 -7.82 -1.93
N LEU A 132 6.86 -6.98 -2.88
CA LEU A 132 7.29 -7.08 -4.27
C LEU A 132 8.63 -6.36 -4.41
N ASP A 133 9.71 -7.14 -4.34
CA ASP A 133 11.07 -6.66 -4.48
C ASP A 133 11.44 -6.55 -5.95
N VAL A 134 11.87 -5.36 -6.37
CA VAL A 134 12.23 -5.08 -7.75
C VAL A 134 13.52 -4.26 -7.79
N GLU A 135 14.37 -4.52 -8.75
CA GLU A 135 15.54 -3.69 -9.01
C GLU A 135 15.12 -2.28 -9.42
N ILE A 136 15.87 -1.29 -8.95
CA ILE A 136 15.58 0.13 -9.21
C ILE A 136 15.50 0.42 -10.70
N GLU A 137 16.43 -0.12 -11.49
CA GLU A 137 16.47 0.05 -12.94
C GLU A 137 15.22 -0.52 -13.64
N THR A 138 14.76 -1.66 -13.19
CA THR A 138 13.52 -2.29 -13.68
C THR A 138 12.30 -1.44 -13.30
N ALA A 139 12.26 -0.93 -12.07
CA ALA A 139 11.18 -0.06 -11.61
C ALA A 139 11.10 1.24 -12.42
N VAL A 140 12.26 1.89 -12.64
CA VAL A 140 12.35 3.12 -13.46
C VAL A 140 11.83 2.86 -14.89
N LYS A 141 12.31 1.81 -15.57
CA LYS A 141 11.84 1.44 -16.90
C LYS A 141 10.33 1.24 -16.96
N ARG A 142 9.74 0.57 -15.98
CA ARG A 142 8.29 0.35 -15.92
C ARG A 142 7.51 1.64 -15.71
N ILE A 143 8.04 2.56 -14.91
CA ILE A 143 7.44 3.89 -14.69
C ILE A 143 7.48 4.70 -15.98
N GLU A 144 8.60 4.72 -16.69
CA GLU A 144 8.75 5.40 -17.98
C GLU A 144 7.79 4.83 -19.03
N GLN A 145 7.71 3.51 -19.17
CA GLN A 145 6.78 2.85 -20.09
C GLN A 145 5.32 3.20 -19.76
N ARG A 146 4.96 3.23 -18.49
CA ARG A 146 3.63 3.66 -18.04
C ARG A 146 3.38 5.13 -18.43
N SER A 147 4.34 6.00 -18.20
CA SER A 147 4.24 7.43 -18.56
C SER A 147 4.00 7.62 -20.05
N ILE A 148 4.74 6.92 -20.90
CA ILE A 148 4.56 6.96 -22.35
C ILE A 148 3.15 6.46 -22.74
N LYS A 149 2.71 5.34 -22.15
CA LYS A 149 1.41 4.74 -22.46
C LYS A 149 0.22 5.61 -22.02
N THR A 150 0.34 6.29 -20.88
CA THR A 150 -0.77 7.07 -20.29
C THR A 150 -0.73 8.55 -20.62
N GLY A 151 0.40 9.07 -21.12
CA GLY A 151 0.64 10.51 -21.31
C GLY A 151 0.83 11.27 -19.98
N ILE A 152 0.89 10.58 -18.83
CA ILE A 152 1.04 11.19 -17.51
C ILE A 152 2.52 11.12 -17.09
N PRO A 153 3.20 12.25 -16.85
CA PRO A 153 4.60 12.24 -16.44
C PRO A 153 4.77 11.56 -15.07
N PRO A 154 5.96 10.97 -14.81
CA PRO A 154 6.25 10.42 -13.49
C PRO A 154 6.15 11.48 -12.39
N HIS A 155 5.61 11.10 -11.26
CA HIS A 155 5.56 11.97 -10.09
C HIS A 155 6.97 12.12 -9.50
N TYR A 156 7.26 13.25 -8.83
CA TYR A 156 8.58 13.49 -8.23
C TYR A 156 9.02 12.37 -7.24
N SER A 157 8.06 11.75 -6.56
CA SER A 157 8.31 10.63 -5.64
C SER A 157 8.64 9.30 -6.36
N GLU A 158 8.61 9.28 -7.68
CA GLU A 158 8.97 8.14 -8.55
C GLU A 158 10.34 8.33 -9.21
N SER A 159 11.06 9.39 -8.84
CA SER A 159 12.45 9.58 -9.27
C SER A 159 13.35 8.44 -8.76
N LYS A 160 14.40 8.10 -9.52
CA LYS A 160 15.34 7.04 -9.14
C LYS A 160 15.84 7.21 -7.70
N LYS A 161 16.19 8.44 -7.30
CA LYS A 161 16.60 8.77 -5.93
C LYS A 161 15.52 8.43 -4.90
N ALA A 162 14.27 8.81 -5.18
CA ALA A 162 13.16 8.53 -4.26
C ALA A 162 12.87 7.03 -4.15
N LEU A 163 12.99 6.28 -5.25
CA LEU A 163 12.82 4.82 -5.25
C LEU A 163 13.89 4.12 -4.41
N ILE A 164 15.16 4.53 -4.54
CA ILE A 164 16.26 4.01 -3.70
C ILE A 164 15.96 4.26 -2.22
N MET A 165 15.61 5.49 -1.85
CA MET A 165 15.28 5.84 -0.46
C MET A 165 14.12 4.98 0.07
N LYS A 166 13.06 4.80 -0.72
CA LYS A 166 11.91 3.95 -0.33
C LYS A 166 12.31 2.49 -0.13
N GLN A 167 13.11 1.93 -1.03
CA GLN A 167 13.56 0.55 -0.94
C GLN A 167 14.43 0.33 0.31
N THR A 168 15.44 1.19 0.53
CA THR A 168 16.28 1.12 1.73
C THR A 168 15.47 1.21 3.01
N THR A 169 14.45 2.10 3.05
CA THR A 169 13.58 2.21 4.23
C THR A 169 12.76 0.94 4.46
N TYR A 170 12.23 0.30 3.41
CA TYR A 170 11.55 -1.00 3.56
C TYR A 170 12.50 -2.08 4.08
N GLU A 171 13.71 -2.14 3.55
CA GLU A 171 14.73 -3.13 3.99
C GLU A 171 15.07 -2.98 5.48
N THR A 172 15.05 -1.76 6.01
CA THR A 172 15.27 -1.51 7.45
C THR A 172 14.02 -1.77 8.30
N GLN A 173 12.83 -1.54 7.77
CA GLN A 173 11.57 -1.71 8.50
C GLN A 173 11.09 -3.16 8.54
N ILE A 174 11.20 -3.91 7.45
CA ILE A 174 10.71 -5.30 7.33
C ILE A 174 11.16 -6.21 8.49
N PRO A 175 12.43 -6.22 8.90
CA PRO A 175 12.87 -7.07 10.01
C PRO A 175 12.26 -6.71 11.37
N ASN A 176 11.69 -5.52 11.51
CA ASN A 176 11.14 -5.02 12.77
C ASN A 176 9.60 -5.15 12.87
N GLU A 177 8.94 -5.66 11.82
CA GLU A 177 7.50 -5.85 11.86
C GLU A 177 7.13 -7.14 12.61
N ALA A 178 6.05 -7.08 13.40
CA ALA A 178 5.60 -8.17 14.27
C ALA A 178 4.82 -9.28 13.55
N TYR A 179 4.72 -9.22 12.23
CA TYR A 179 3.98 -10.17 11.40
C TYR A 179 4.87 -10.69 10.26
N PRO A 180 4.56 -11.86 9.69
CA PRO A 180 5.36 -12.43 8.63
C PRO A 180 5.30 -11.58 7.36
N ILE A 181 6.45 -11.39 6.73
CA ILE A 181 6.58 -10.73 5.42
C ILE A 181 7.31 -11.68 4.49
N VAL A 182 6.68 -12.01 3.36
CA VAL A 182 7.30 -12.80 2.29
C VAL A 182 7.76 -11.87 1.19
N LYS A 183 9.04 -12.01 0.82
CA LYS A 183 9.66 -11.27 -0.28
C LYS A 183 9.52 -12.06 -1.57
N ILE A 184 9.00 -11.43 -2.61
CA ILE A 184 8.85 -12.00 -3.96
C ILE A 184 9.72 -11.19 -4.92
N ASP A 185 10.55 -11.90 -5.69
CA ASP A 185 11.31 -11.29 -6.78
C ASP A 185 10.38 -10.84 -7.90
N ALA A 186 10.15 -9.53 -7.94
CA ALA A 186 9.29 -8.89 -8.92
C ALA A 186 10.02 -8.49 -10.22
N ASN A 187 11.30 -8.88 -10.42
CA ASN A 187 12.00 -8.75 -11.70
C ASN A 187 11.57 -9.81 -12.70
N LYS A 188 11.05 -10.92 -12.22
CA LYS A 188 10.53 -12.03 -13.02
C LYS A 188 9.37 -11.60 -13.93
N CYS A 189 8.99 -12.49 -14.85
CA CYS A 189 7.82 -12.25 -15.69
C CYS A 189 6.53 -12.17 -14.87
N ILE A 190 5.53 -11.49 -15.41
CA ILE A 190 4.26 -11.21 -14.72
C ILE A 190 3.60 -12.49 -14.20
N ASP A 191 3.58 -13.54 -15.02
CA ASP A 191 2.92 -14.81 -14.69
C ASP A 191 3.63 -15.55 -13.56
N GLU A 192 4.98 -15.54 -13.54
CA GLU A 192 5.76 -16.16 -12.45
C GLU A 192 5.53 -15.44 -11.11
N VAL A 193 5.52 -14.11 -11.11
CA VAL A 193 5.23 -13.30 -9.92
C VAL A 193 3.82 -13.60 -9.43
N TYR A 194 2.85 -13.63 -10.34
CA TYR A 194 1.46 -13.94 -10.03
C TYR A 194 1.27 -15.32 -9.43
N LEU A 195 1.87 -16.36 -10.05
CA LEU A 195 1.82 -17.73 -9.53
C LEU A 195 2.48 -17.85 -8.16
N SER A 196 3.59 -17.16 -7.94
CA SER A 196 4.25 -17.13 -6.63
C SER A 196 3.32 -16.54 -5.55
N ILE A 197 2.60 -15.46 -5.86
CA ILE A 197 1.62 -14.88 -4.94
C ILE A 197 0.47 -15.85 -4.69
N LEU A 198 -0.09 -16.48 -5.73
CA LEU A 198 -1.18 -17.42 -5.59
C LEU A 198 -0.83 -18.62 -4.71
N ASN A 199 0.37 -19.17 -4.86
CA ASN A 199 0.84 -20.30 -4.04
C ASN A 199 0.88 -19.90 -2.56
N ILE A 200 1.46 -18.75 -2.24
CA ILE A 200 1.51 -18.21 -0.88
C ILE A 200 0.10 -18.01 -0.32
N LEU A 201 -0.82 -17.42 -1.10
CA LEU A 201 -2.20 -17.20 -0.65
C LEU A 201 -2.92 -18.53 -0.38
N ASN A 202 -2.73 -19.53 -1.22
CA ASN A 202 -3.33 -20.86 -1.04
C ASN A 202 -2.81 -21.53 0.25
N GLU A 203 -1.52 -21.43 0.55
CA GLU A 203 -0.94 -21.93 1.80
C GLU A 203 -1.53 -21.24 3.03
N VAL A 204 -1.61 -19.89 3.00
CA VAL A 204 -2.18 -19.10 4.10
C VAL A 204 -3.66 -19.42 4.33
N TYR A 205 -4.41 -19.69 3.26
CA TYR A 205 -5.84 -20.03 3.38
C TYR A 205 -6.07 -21.48 3.81
N ALA A 206 -5.18 -22.41 3.43
CA ALA A 206 -5.26 -23.81 3.83
C ALA A 206 -5.01 -24.03 5.34
N THR A 207 -4.20 -23.18 5.97
CA THR A 207 -3.92 -23.24 7.42
C THR A 207 -5.10 -22.80 8.29
N THR A 208 -6.25 -22.48 7.70
CA THR A 208 -7.44 -21.95 8.41
C THR A 208 -8.57 -22.99 8.50
N LEU A 209 -8.38 -24.20 7.96
CA LEU A 209 -9.28 -25.37 8.06
C LEU A 209 -8.87 -26.27 9.22
#